data_311cc5e43ebc154181429f7074957332
#
_entry.id   311cc5e43ebc154181429f7074957332
#
_cell.length_a   1.000
_cell.length_b   1.000
_cell.length_c   1.000
_cell.angle_alpha   90.00
_cell.angle_beta   90.00
_cell.angle_gamma   90.00
#
_symmetry.space_group_name_H-M   'P 1'
#
loop_
_entity.id
_entity.type
_entity.pdbx_description
1 polymer ?
#
loop_
_entity_poly.entity_id
_entity_poly.type
_entity_poly.pdbx_seq_one_letter_code
_entity_poly.pdbx_strand_id
1 'polypeptide(L)'
;MKWTLLLSLHSFFGLHLFAQKPGAPIDVQHYEFSIALTDTSDVIKGNAAIEVLCMKDAQAITFDLISKNNNHKGMAVIQVSENGKPLTFTHIDNLLTIAAAVKSGDRKKFEITYEGIPGNGLIITKNKYGHRVFFADNWPNRARHWLPCIDHPADKAPLDFIVTAPAHYQVISNGIKTADSLLAGRQRVTHYTETTPLSTKIMVIGVADFAIQEAGTVNDIPVSSWVYPEEKDKGFYDYALAVEILPYFIKNVGPYAFKKLANVESTTMFGGMENASAIFYSDESSITGTRKSESLLVHEIAHQWFGNMATEADWSHLWLSEGFATYMTILYFENKYGYDTARHMLSKNRQQVIDFAAKKLRPVVDSAVTNYMELLNANSYQKGGWVLHMLRRQLGDTTFWQGIRTYYNRFAGKNAVTDDLCTVMEEVSGKNLKPFFQQWLFTAGHPKLEISWRYIAAKKKVAITVIQQQSPVFIFPLELQVDNKKHLTAITGRETQISIPVSNKPVTLIADPQVNLLYEGSVKEKK
;
A
#
# COMPACT_ATOMS: atom_id res chain seq x y z
N MET A 1 -34.86 -32.08 46.18
CA MET A 1 -35.18 -31.50 44.86
C MET A 1 -33.95 -30.76 44.35
N LYS A 2 -33.19 -31.39 43.46
CA LYS A 2 -31.99 -30.76 42.82
C LYS A 2 -32.44 -30.24 41.45
N TRP A 3 -32.34 -28.97 41.21
CA TRP A 3 -32.58 -28.35 39.91
C TRP A 3 -31.27 -28.31 39.18
N THR A 4 -31.17 -29.02 38.05
CA THR A 4 -30.04 -29.00 37.14
C THR A 4 -30.34 -27.96 36.06
N LEU A 5 -29.58 -26.86 36.05
CA LEU A 5 -29.63 -25.85 35.01
C LEU A 5 -28.83 -26.40 33.80
N LEU A 6 -29.51 -26.69 32.69
CA LEU A 6 -28.87 -26.89 31.41
C LEU A 6 -28.53 -25.51 30.80
N LEU A 7 -27.25 -25.17 30.74
CA LEU A 7 -26.75 -24.07 29.93
C LEU A 7 -26.62 -24.57 28.48
N SER A 8 -27.50 -24.11 27.60
CA SER A 8 -27.35 -24.30 26.17
C SER A 8 -26.28 -23.32 25.67
N LEU A 9 -25.09 -23.82 25.30
CA LEU A 9 -24.09 -23.07 24.54
C LEU A 9 -24.64 -22.84 23.12
N HIS A 10 -25.14 -21.64 22.87
CA HIS A 10 -25.35 -21.18 21.50
C HIS A 10 -23.99 -20.69 20.97
N SER A 11 -23.33 -21.52 20.17
CA SER A 11 -22.19 -21.07 19.36
C SER A 11 -22.71 -20.07 18.31
N PHE A 12 -22.54 -18.79 18.59
CA PHE A 12 -22.65 -17.76 17.58
C PHE A 12 -21.50 -17.96 16.58
N PHE A 13 -21.76 -18.64 15.48
CA PHE A 13 -20.96 -18.47 14.27
C PHE A 13 -21.14 -17.03 13.80
N GLY A 14 -20.26 -16.14 14.22
CA GLY A 14 -20.18 -14.81 13.66
C GLY A 14 -19.87 -14.93 12.16
N LEU A 15 -20.79 -14.50 11.32
CA LEU A 15 -20.52 -14.26 9.90
C LEU A 15 -19.41 -13.20 9.84
N HIS A 16 -18.18 -13.63 9.56
CA HIS A 16 -17.10 -12.72 9.21
C HIS A 16 -17.38 -12.23 7.78
N LEU A 17 -18.02 -11.07 7.65
CA LEU A 17 -18.09 -10.33 6.40
C LEU A 17 -16.69 -9.73 6.18
N PHE A 18 -16.02 -10.14 5.11
CA PHE A 18 -14.79 -9.51 4.67
C PHE A 18 -15.09 -8.12 4.10
N ALA A 19 -14.05 -7.32 3.91
CA ALA A 19 -14.18 -6.02 3.27
C ALA A 19 -14.70 -6.19 1.83
N GLN A 20 -15.68 -5.38 1.46
CA GLN A 20 -16.44 -5.53 0.23
C GLN A 20 -16.54 -4.20 -0.52
N LYS A 21 -16.47 -4.26 -1.86
CA LYS A 21 -16.78 -3.12 -2.73
C LYS A 21 -18.22 -2.64 -2.47
N PRO A 22 -18.44 -1.39 -2.08
CA PRO A 22 -19.78 -0.88 -1.81
C PRO A 22 -20.74 -1.11 -2.99
N GLY A 23 -21.86 -1.77 -2.70
CA GLY A 23 -22.90 -2.04 -3.71
C GLY A 23 -22.62 -3.22 -4.64
N ALA A 24 -21.53 -3.95 -4.50
CA ALA A 24 -21.27 -5.17 -5.27
C ALA A 24 -22.37 -6.24 -5.05
N PRO A 25 -22.72 -7.02 -6.07
CA PRO A 25 -23.72 -8.09 -5.94
C PRO A 25 -23.19 -9.32 -5.21
N ILE A 26 -21.88 -9.48 -5.12
CA ILE A 26 -21.19 -10.60 -4.47
C ILE A 26 -20.05 -10.10 -3.60
N ASP A 27 -19.67 -10.89 -2.61
CA ASP A 27 -18.51 -10.77 -1.73
C ASP A 27 -17.74 -12.09 -1.86
N VAL A 28 -16.48 -12.03 -2.33
CA VAL A 28 -15.68 -13.23 -2.50
C VAL A 28 -15.20 -13.71 -1.14
N GLN A 29 -15.45 -14.98 -0.86
CA GLN A 29 -15.12 -15.61 0.41
C GLN A 29 -13.82 -16.41 0.34
N HIS A 30 -13.44 -16.89 -0.85
CA HIS A 30 -12.21 -17.63 -1.08
C HIS A 30 -11.88 -17.72 -2.57
N TYR A 31 -10.60 -17.63 -2.90
CA TYR A 31 -10.04 -17.95 -4.21
C TYR A 31 -9.14 -19.18 -4.11
N GLU A 32 -9.32 -20.14 -5.01
CA GLU A 32 -8.34 -21.21 -5.28
C GLU A 32 -7.95 -21.14 -6.76
N PHE A 33 -6.68 -20.85 -7.03
CA PHE A 33 -6.15 -20.76 -8.39
C PHE A 33 -5.12 -21.86 -8.65
N SER A 34 -5.44 -22.79 -9.54
CA SER A 34 -4.50 -23.77 -10.09
C SER A 34 -3.95 -23.24 -11.41
N ILE A 35 -2.63 -22.99 -11.49
CA ILE A 35 -1.97 -22.40 -12.65
C ILE A 35 -0.88 -23.34 -13.15
N ALA A 36 -0.91 -23.68 -14.44
CA ALA A 36 0.14 -24.46 -15.09
C ALA A 36 0.97 -23.57 -16.04
N LEU A 37 2.30 -23.63 -15.84
CA LEU A 37 3.31 -22.86 -16.57
C LEU A 37 4.27 -23.81 -17.31
N THR A 38 4.86 -23.32 -18.41
CA THR A 38 5.81 -24.11 -19.21
C THR A 38 7.01 -23.28 -19.66
N ASP A 39 8.14 -23.93 -19.98
CA ASP A 39 9.32 -23.28 -20.57
C ASP A 39 9.13 -22.88 -22.02
N THR A 40 8.17 -23.48 -22.70
CA THR A 40 8.07 -23.44 -24.17
C THR A 40 6.97 -22.54 -24.69
N SER A 41 6.11 -22.03 -23.79
CA SER A 41 4.96 -21.20 -24.17
C SER A 41 4.63 -20.17 -23.12
N ASP A 42 4.13 -19.00 -23.54
CA ASP A 42 3.54 -17.99 -22.66
C ASP A 42 2.06 -18.27 -22.36
N VAL A 43 1.48 -19.31 -22.96
CA VAL A 43 0.12 -19.74 -22.64
C VAL A 43 0.13 -20.36 -21.24
N ILE A 44 -0.66 -19.78 -20.35
CA ILE A 44 -0.99 -20.39 -19.06
C ILE A 44 -2.27 -21.19 -19.18
N LYS A 45 -2.40 -22.24 -18.38
CA LYS A 45 -3.67 -22.96 -18.18
C LYS A 45 -4.08 -22.73 -16.72
N GLY A 46 -5.29 -22.23 -16.55
CA GLY A 46 -5.85 -21.90 -15.24
C GLY A 46 -7.10 -22.71 -14.93
N ASN A 47 -7.24 -23.07 -13.67
CA ASN A 47 -8.51 -23.50 -13.09
C ASN A 47 -8.73 -22.68 -11.81
N ALA A 48 -9.83 -21.95 -11.74
CA ALA A 48 -10.19 -21.15 -10.59
C ALA A 48 -11.43 -21.73 -9.92
N ALA A 49 -11.36 -21.98 -8.61
CA ALA A 49 -12.53 -22.27 -7.80
C ALA A 49 -12.78 -21.04 -6.90
N ILE A 50 -13.92 -20.37 -7.10
CA ILE A 50 -14.25 -19.10 -6.45
C ILE A 50 -15.50 -19.27 -5.59
N GLU A 51 -15.35 -19.07 -4.28
CA GLU A 51 -16.48 -19.11 -3.34
C GLU A 51 -16.97 -17.68 -3.12
N VAL A 52 -18.27 -17.46 -3.27
CA VAL A 52 -18.90 -16.14 -3.11
C VAL A 52 -20.10 -16.20 -2.18
N LEU A 53 -20.30 -15.12 -1.45
CA LEU A 53 -21.55 -14.80 -0.77
C LEU A 53 -22.32 -13.80 -1.64
N CYS A 54 -23.56 -14.14 -2.00
CA CYS A 54 -24.41 -13.26 -2.78
C CYS A 54 -25.04 -12.19 -1.87
N MET A 55 -24.78 -10.93 -2.17
CA MET A 55 -25.23 -9.79 -1.36
C MET A 55 -26.58 -9.24 -1.82
N LYS A 56 -27.00 -9.61 -3.03
CA LYS A 56 -28.26 -9.20 -3.66
C LYS A 56 -28.81 -10.32 -4.52
N ASP A 57 -30.13 -10.28 -4.76
CA ASP A 57 -30.77 -11.10 -5.78
C ASP A 57 -30.19 -10.73 -7.15
N ALA A 58 -29.77 -11.71 -7.93
CA ALA A 58 -29.27 -11.52 -9.28
C ALA A 58 -29.60 -12.70 -10.19
N GLN A 59 -29.66 -12.46 -11.50
CA GLN A 59 -29.84 -13.52 -12.52
C GLN A 59 -28.49 -14.02 -13.08
N ALA A 60 -27.43 -13.28 -12.81
CA ALA A 60 -26.08 -13.62 -13.25
C ALA A 60 -25.03 -13.11 -12.27
N ILE A 61 -23.88 -13.78 -12.24
CA ILE A 61 -22.69 -13.39 -11.50
C ILE A 61 -21.59 -13.01 -12.49
N THR A 62 -20.89 -11.92 -12.22
CA THR A 62 -19.86 -11.39 -13.13
C THR A 62 -18.51 -11.27 -12.41
N PHE A 63 -17.47 -11.76 -13.06
CA PHE A 63 -16.06 -11.58 -12.68
C PHE A 63 -15.33 -10.76 -13.73
N ASP A 64 -14.34 -9.99 -13.30
CA ASP A 64 -13.36 -9.36 -14.17
C ASP A 64 -12.43 -10.45 -14.74
N LEU A 65 -12.28 -10.48 -16.06
CA LEU A 65 -11.29 -11.30 -16.75
C LEU A 65 -11.08 -10.74 -18.17
N ILE A 66 -9.86 -10.38 -18.51
CA ILE A 66 -9.56 -9.81 -19.82
C ILE A 66 -9.76 -10.87 -20.91
N SER A 67 -10.67 -10.60 -21.83
CA SER A 67 -10.97 -11.46 -22.97
C SER A 67 -9.83 -11.50 -23.96
N LYS A 68 -9.65 -12.64 -24.65
CA LYS A 68 -8.64 -12.80 -25.69
C LYS A 68 -8.89 -11.79 -26.82
N ASN A 69 -7.89 -10.99 -27.12
CA ASN A 69 -7.94 -9.95 -28.15
C ASN A 69 -7.31 -10.40 -29.49
N ASN A 70 -7.34 -9.51 -30.49
CA ASN A 70 -6.79 -9.77 -31.82
C ASN A 70 -5.26 -10.04 -31.84
N ASN A 71 -4.53 -9.63 -30.78
CA ASN A 71 -3.10 -9.91 -30.61
C ASN A 71 -2.86 -11.22 -29.85
N HIS A 72 -3.89 -12.06 -29.73
CA HIS A 72 -3.89 -13.34 -29.00
C HIS A 72 -3.57 -13.24 -27.50
N LYS A 73 -3.56 -12.03 -26.93
CA LYS A 73 -3.40 -11.80 -25.48
C LYS A 73 -4.75 -11.73 -24.79
N GLY A 74 -4.78 -12.15 -23.52
CA GLY A 74 -5.99 -12.32 -22.72
C GLY A 74 -6.37 -13.79 -22.58
N MET A 75 -7.42 -14.03 -21.81
CA MET A 75 -7.87 -15.37 -21.45
C MET A 75 -9.06 -15.81 -22.30
N ALA A 76 -9.15 -17.10 -22.56
CA ALA A 76 -10.33 -17.76 -23.12
C ALA A 76 -10.90 -18.70 -22.06
N VAL A 77 -12.16 -18.52 -21.66
CA VAL A 77 -12.86 -19.42 -20.75
C VAL A 77 -13.34 -20.63 -21.55
N ILE A 78 -13.00 -21.82 -21.06
CA ILE A 78 -13.31 -23.10 -21.69
C ILE A 78 -14.60 -23.67 -21.11
N GLN A 79 -14.71 -23.62 -19.79
CA GLN A 79 -15.84 -24.20 -19.04
C GLN A 79 -16.09 -23.44 -17.76
N VAL A 80 -17.36 -23.34 -17.38
CA VAL A 80 -17.80 -22.92 -16.05
C VAL A 80 -18.73 -23.99 -15.51
N SER A 81 -18.56 -24.35 -14.22
CA SER A 81 -19.45 -25.28 -13.53
C SER A 81 -19.75 -24.85 -12.09
N GLU A 82 -20.84 -25.36 -11.53
CA GLU A 82 -21.19 -25.31 -10.12
C GLU A 82 -21.52 -26.71 -9.64
N ASN A 83 -20.83 -27.21 -8.63
CA ASN A 83 -21.01 -28.60 -8.13
C ASN A 83 -20.90 -29.66 -9.25
N GLY A 84 -19.96 -29.49 -10.17
CA GLY A 84 -19.74 -30.38 -11.31
C GLY A 84 -20.78 -30.25 -12.45
N LYS A 85 -21.77 -29.36 -12.34
CA LYS A 85 -22.78 -29.14 -13.38
C LYS A 85 -22.36 -27.95 -14.25
N PRO A 86 -22.26 -28.12 -15.58
CA PRO A 86 -21.93 -27.02 -16.47
C PRO A 86 -22.96 -25.89 -16.41
N LEU A 87 -22.45 -24.62 -16.45
CA LEU A 87 -23.27 -23.42 -16.51
C LEU A 87 -23.04 -22.69 -17.83
N THR A 88 -24.08 -22.00 -18.30
CA THR A 88 -23.98 -21.09 -19.44
C THR A 88 -23.27 -19.81 -19.01
N PHE A 89 -22.36 -19.33 -19.83
CA PHE A 89 -21.63 -18.07 -19.58
C PHE A 89 -21.37 -17.31 -20.87
N THR A 90 -21.02 -16.03 -20.71
CA THR A 90 -20.42 -15.20 -21.76
C THR A 90 -19.10 -14.64 -21.27
N HIS A 91 -18.12 -14.49 -22.17
CA HIS A 91 -16.84 -13.85 -21.86
C HIS A 91 -16.53 -12.83 -22.95
N ILE A 92 -17.06 -11.64 -22.77
CA ILE A 92 -16.98 -10.49 -23.69
C ILE A 92 -16.71 -9.22 -22.90
N ASP A 93 -16.16 -8.21 -23.55
CA ASP A 93 -15.88 -6.89 -22.96
C ASP A 93 -15.07 -6.96 -21.66
N ASN A 94 -14.16 -7.95 -21.58
CA ASN A 94 -13.32 -8.20 -20.41
C ASN A 94 -14.10 -8.60 -19.14
N LEU A 95 -15.29 -9.13 -19.29
CA LEU A 95 -16.14 -9.62 -18.23
C LEU A 95 -16.56 -11.07 -18.49
N LEU A 96 -16.39 -11.91 -17.48
CA LEU A 96 -16.95 -13.26 -17.43
C LEU A 96 -18.29 -13.21 -16.69
N THR A 97 -19.40 -13.34 -17.42
CA THR A 97 -20.76 -13.34 -16.86
C THR A 97 -21.34 -14.76 -16.89
N ILE A 98 -21.67 -15.28 -15.74
CA ILE A 98 -22.20 -16.64 -15.53
C ILE A 98 -23.71 -16.55 -15.29
N ALA A 99 -24.50 -17.26 -16.08
CA ALA A 99 -25.94 -17.36 -15.89
C ALA A 99 -26.24 -18.22 -14.66
N ALA A 100 -26.46 -17.58 -13.53
CA ALA A 100 -26.75 -18.21 -12.24
C ALA A 100 -27.74 -17.34 -11.47
N ALA A 101 -28.99 -17.80 -11.37
CA ALA A 101 -29.98 -17.14 -10.53
C ALA A 101 -29.63 -17.36 -9.06
N VAL A 102 -29.47 -16.29 -8.31
CA VAL A 102 -29.06 -16.28 -6.91
C VAL A 102 -29.93 -15.37 -6.07
N LYS A 103 -30.03 -15.66 -4.79
CA LYS A 103 -30.67 -14.84 -3.77
C LYS A 103 -29.65 -14.21 -2.84
N SER A 104 -30.00 -13.07 -2.27
CA SER A 104 -29.21 -12.49 -1.18
C SER A 104 -29.04 -13.51 -0.05
N GLY A 105 -27.79 -13.74 0.40
CA GLY A 105 -27.42 -14.72 1.40
C GLY A 105 -27.00 -16.08 0.84
N ASP A 106 -27.20 -16.37 -0.46
CA ASP A 106 -26.73 -17.62 -1.06
C ASP A 106 -25.20 -17.68 -1.05
N ARG A 107 -24.66 -18.89 -0.77
CA ARG A 107 -23.24 -19.21 -0.95
C ARG A 107 -23.09 -20.08 -2.19
N LYS A 108 -22.21 -19.68 -3.09
CA LYS A 108 -21.96 -20.34 -4.37
C LYS A 108 -20.48 -20.61 -4.53
N LYS A 109 -20.15 -21.71 -5.23
CA LYS A 109 -18.78 -22.04 -5.64
C LYS A 109 -18.76 -22.28 -7.14
N PHE A 110 -18.05 -21.42 -7.86
CA PHE A 110 -17.89 -21.54 -9.32
C PHE A 110 -16.51 -22.11 -9.64
N GLU A 111 -16.47 -23.13 -10.49
CA GLU A 111 -15.26 -23.70 -11.07
C GLU A 111 -15.12 -23.18 -12.51
N ILE A 112 -13.99 -22.52 -12.82
CA ILE A 112 -13.77 -21.84 -14.10
C ILE A 112 -12.46 -22.37 -14.68
N THR A 113 -12.55 -23.09 -15.80
CA THR A 113 -11.38 -23.52 -16.58
C THR A 113 -11.11 -22.55 -17.72
N TYR A 114 -9.88 -22.08 -17.82
CA TYR A 114 -9.48 -21.09 -18.82
C TYR A 114 -8.04 -21.27 -19.24
N GLU A 115 -7.68 -20.68 -20.38
CA GLU A 115 -6.30 -20.61 -20.85
C GLU A 115 -6.05 -19.33 -21.67
N GLY A 116 -4.78 -18.94 -21.81
CA GLY A 116 -4.43 -17.81 -22.64
C GLY A 116 -3.03 -17.26 -22.35
N ILE A 117 -2.66 -16.19 -23.05
CA ILE A 117 -1.43 -15.46 -22.82
C ILE A 117 -1.78 -14.20 -22.02
N PRO A 118 -1.28 -14.02 -20.80
CA PRO A 118 -1.51 -12.81 -20.04
C PRO A 118 -1.11 -11.55 -20.83
N GLY A 119 -2.03 -10.59 -20.92
CA GLY A 119 -1.74 -9.31 -21.57
C GLY A 119 -0.94 -8.37 -20.67
N ASN A 120 -1.08 -8.56 -19.36
CA ASN A 120 -0.46 -7.84 -18.25
C ASN A 120 -0.65 -8.67 -16.96
N GLY A 121 -0.26 -8.14 -15.79
CA GLY A 121 -0.54 -8.74 -14.48
C GLY A 121 0.33 -9.94 -14.13
N LEU A 122 0.54 -10.88 -15.03
CA LEU A 122 1.57 -11.92 -14.93
C LEU A 122 2.63 -11.65 -16.00
N ILE A 123 3.80 -11.21 -15.57
CA ILE A 123 4.97 -10.92 -16.43
C ILE A 123 5.66 -12.26 -16.73
N ILE A 124 5.67 -12.66 -18.00
CA ILE A 124 6.39 -13.82 -18.50
C ILE A 124 7.51 -13.30 -19.39
N THR A 125 8.75 -13.39 -18.90
CA THR A 125 9.89 -12.76 -19.56
C THR A 125 11.20 -13.50 -19.26
N LYS A 126 12.32 -12.88 -19.60
CA LYS A 126 13.65 -13.27 -19.14
C LYS A 126 14.14 -12.22 -18.13
N ASN A 127 14.76 -12.68 -17.05
CA ASN A 127 15.46 -11.80 -16.12
C ASN A 127 16.73 -11.21 -16.77
N LYS A 128 17.43 -10.32 -16.08
CA LYS A 128 18.66 -9.67 -16.56
C LYS A 128 19.81 -10.64 -16.92
N TYR A 129 19.71 -11.90 -16.50
CA TYR A 129 20.69 -12.97 -16.85
C TYR A 129 20.24 -13.85 -18.02
N GLY A 130 19.06 -13.58 -18.59
CA GLY A 130 18.52 -14.31 -19.74
C GLY A 130 17.73 -15.56 -19.37
N HIS A 131 17.51 -15.86 -18.08
CA HIS A 131 16.70 -16.99 -17.61
C HIS A 131 15.22 -16.63 -17.65
N ARG A 132 14.38 -17.59 -18.07
CA ARG A 132 12.93 -17.43 -18.11
C ARG A 132 12.37 -17.35 -16.70
N VAL A 133 11.44 -16.42 -16.47
CA VAL A 133 10.82 -16.16 -15.19
C VAL A 133 9.34 -15.78 -15.34
N PHE A 134 8.56 -15.95 -14.25
CA PHE A 134 7.14 -15.62 -14.21
C PHE A 134 6.87 -14.89 -12.90
N PHE A 135 6.44 -13.62 -12.99
CA PHE A 135 6.13 -12.80 -11.80
C PHE A 135 4.80 -12.10 -11.94
N ALA A 136 3.92 -12.32 -10.98
CA ALA A 136 2.71 -11.53 -10.90
C ALA A 136 3.03 -10.09 -10.49
N ASP A 137 2.37 -9.13 -11.12
CA ASP A 137 2.46 -7.70 -10.89
C ASP A 137 1.07 -7.10 -11.10
N ASN A 138 0.19 -7.28 -10.09
CA ASN A 138 -1.24 -7.05 -10.20
C ASN A 138 -1.67 -5.60 -9.96
N TRP A 139 -0.82 -4.77 -9.34
CA TRP A 139 -1.16 -3.39 -9.05
C TRP A 139 -1.29 -2.54 -10.33
N PRO A 140 -2.30 -1.69 -10.53
CA PRO A 140 -3.43 -1.47 -9.63
C PRO A 140 -4.56 -2.51 -9.76
N ASN A 141 -4.97 -2.86 -10.97
CA ASN A 141 -6.10 -3.74 -11.28
C ASN A 141 -5.75 -4.65 -12.48
N ARG A 142 -4.59 -5.31 -12.39
CA ARG A 142 -4.06 -6.16 -13.46
C ARG A 142 -4.19 -7.66 -13.18
N ALA A 143 -4.73 -8.05 -12.00
CA ALA A 143 -5.04 -9.44 -11.70
C ALA A 143 -6.01 -10.02 -12.74
N ARG A 144 -6.98 -9.23 -13.19
CA ARG A 144 -7.95 -9.60 -14.25
C ARG A 144 -7.35 -10.02 -15.59
N HIS A 145 -6.07 -9.75 -15.82
CA HIS A 145 -5.40 -10.16 -17.06
C HIS A 145 -5.05 -11.65 -17.11
N TRP A 146 -5.11 -12.34 -15.94
CA TRP A 146 -4.74 -13.74 -15.84
C TRP A 146 -5.54 -14.55 -14.81
N LEU A 147 -6.33 -13.89 -13.94
CA LEU A 147 -7.19 -14.48 -12.94
C LEU A 147 -8.63 -13.96 -13.08
N PRO A 148 -9.65 -14.82 -13.13
CA PRO A 148 -11.03 -14.40 -12.94
C PRO A 148 -11.23 -13.95 -11.50
N CYS A 149 -11.60 -12.68 -11.27
CA CYS A 149 -11.67 -12.12 -9.91
C CYS A 149 -12.57 -10.89 -9.82
N ILE A 150 -12.78 -10.36 -8.64
CA ILE A 150 -13.24 -8.99 -8.41
C ILE A 150 -11.99 -8.12 -8.22
N ASP A 151 -11.57 -7.43 -9.27
CA ASP A 151 -10.29 -6.71 -9.29
C ASP A 151 -10.43 -5.28 -8.75
N HIS A 152 -10.67 -5.19 -7.44
CA HIS A 152 -10.88 -3.94 -6.72
C HIS A 152 -10.28 -4.03 -5.31
N PRO A 153 -9.65 -2.96 -4.77
CA PRO A 153 -8.99 -3.01 -3.46
C PRO A 153 -9.95 -3.28 -2.30
N ALA A 154 -11.24 -2.99 -2.46
CA ALA A 154 -12.24 -3.23 -1.42
C ALA A 154 -12.73 -4.68 -1.34
N ASP A 155 -12.44 -5.53 -2.31
CA ASP A 155 -12.75 -6.95 -2.23
C ASP A 155 -11.54 -7.72 -1.71
N LYS A 156 -11.69 -8.40 -0.58
CA LYS A 156 -10.62 -9.17 0.08
C LYS A 156 -11.07 -10.58 0.36
N ALA A 157 -10.23 -11.54 0.01
CA ALA A 157 -10.49 -12.95 0.30
C ALA A 157 -9.21 -13.70 0.66
N PRO A 158 -9.30 -14.77 1.46
CA PRO A 158 -8.27 -15.81 1.56
C PRO A 158 -8.02 -16.44 0.21
N LEU A 159 -6.82 -17.01 0.02
CA LEU A 159 -6.50 -17.64 -1.25
C LEU A 159 -5.61 -18.86 -1.13
N ASP A 160 -5.72 -19.74 -2.12
CA ASP A 160 -4.78 -20.79 -2.43
C ASP A 160 -4.22 -20.60 -3.84
N PHE A 161 -2.89 -20.73 -3.98
CA PHE A 161 -2.23 -20.88 -5.27
C PHE A 161 -1.62 -22.28 -5.39
N ILE A 162 -2.05 -23.03 -6.41
CA ILE A 162 -1.52 -24.34 -6.78
C ILE A 162 -0.81 -24.20 -8.11
N VAL A 163 0.52 -24.07 -8.07
CA VAL A 163 1.32 -23.79 -9.27
C VAL A 163 2.01 -25.05 -9.74
N THR A 164 1.74 -25.46 -10.99
CA THR A 164 2.47 -26.51 -11.68
C THR A 164 3.46 -25.88 -12.66
N ALA A 165 4.74 -26.17 -12.48
CA ALA A 165 5.83 -25.63 -13.31
C ALA A 165 6.91 -26.70 -13.57
N PRO A 166 7.83 -26.50 -14.55
CA PRO A 166 9.02 -27.35 -14.70
C PRO A 166 9.80 -27.47 -13.40
N ALA A 167 10.31 -28.68 -13.10
CA ALA A 167 10.83 -29.05 -11.77
C ALA A 167 12.09 -28.28 -11.34
N HIS A 168 12.77 -27.59 -12.25
CA HIS A 168 13.95 -26.78 -11.93
C HIS A 168 13.58 -25.43 -11.33
N TYR A 169 12.34 -24.95 -11.49
CA TYR A 169 11.88 -23.73 -10.84
C TYR A 169 11.50 -23.94 -9.37
N GLN A 170 11.70 -22.88 -8.59
CA GLN A 170 11.07 -22.71 -7.28
C GLN A 170 9.91 -21.74 -7.43
N VAL A 171 8.88 -21.96 -6.61
CA VAL A 171 7.66 -21.13 -6.56
C VAL A 171 7.60 -20.42 -5.23
N ILE A 172 7.35 -19.12 -5.25
CA ILE A 172 7.00 -18.29 -4.09
C ILE A 172 5.63 -17.66 -4.31
N SER A 173 4.82 -17.56 -3.25
CA SER A 173 3.51 -16.91 -3.28
C SER A 173 3.16 -16.33 -1.91
N ASN A 174 1.97 -15.73 -1.78
CA ASN A 174 1.40 -15.30 -0.51
C ASN A 174 1.21 -16.49 0.45
N GLY A 175 1.23 -16.22 1.76
CA GLY A 175 0.98 -17.25 2.78
C GLY A 175 2.10 -18.26 2.94
N ILE A 176 1.76 -19.46 3.39
CA ILE A 176 2.70 -20.55 3.66
C ILE A 176 2.63 -21.63 2.58
N LYS A 177 3.76 -22.27 2.31
CA LYS A 177 3.83 -23.44 1.43
C LYS A 177 3.28 -24.66 2.17
N THR A 178 2.14 -25.20 1.70
CA THR A 178 1.45 -26.33 2.31
C THR A 178 1.77 -27.66 1.65
N ALA A 179 2.13 -27.64 0.36
CA ALA A 179 2.59 -28.82 -0.36
C ALA A 179 3.64 -28.46 -1.42
N ASP A 180 4.52 -29.44 -1.71
CA ASP A 180 5.55 -29.32 -2.73
C ASP A 180 5.93 -30.74 -3.19
N SER A 181 5.58 -31.11 -4.42
CA SER A 181 5.70 -32.47 -4.91
C SER A 181 6.19 -32.52 -6.35
N LEU A 182 7.10 -33.45 -6.63
CA LEU A 182 7.51 -33.77 -7.99
C LEU A 182 6.45 -34.66 -8.65
N LEU A 183 6.08 -34.29 -9.86
CA LEU A 183 5.18 -35.06 -10.71
C LEU A 183 5.95 -35.79 -11.82
N ALA A 184 5.26 -36.71 -12.51
CA ALA A 184 5.78 -37.30 -13.73
C ALA A 184 6.09 -36.21 -14.79
N GLY A 185 7.02 -36.47 -15.72
CA GLY A 185 7.35 -35.54 -16.79
C GLY A 185 8.22 -34.33 -16.36
N ARG A 186 8.97 -34.46 -15.26
CA ARG A 186 9.83 -33.40 -14.71
C ARG A 186 9.08 -32.10 -14.39
N GLN A 187 7.88 -32.23 -13.88
CA GLN A 187 7.10 -31.11 -13.34
C GLN A 187 7.09 -31.12 -11.83
N ARG A 188 6.83 -29.98 -11.23
CA ARG A 188 6.64 -29.76 -9.80
C ARG A 188 5.29 -29.08 -9.60
N VAL A 189 4.55 -29.52 -8.60
CA VAL A 189 3.38 -28.81 -8.09
C VAL A 189 3.72 -28.24 -6.72
N THR A 190 3.47 -26.94 -6.55
CA THR A 190 3.69 -26.24 -5.28
C THR A 190 2.39 -25.56 -4.87
N HIS A 191 1.95 -25.79 -3.63
CA HIS A 191 0.73 -25.22 -3.08
C HIS A 191 1.07 -24.24 -1.96
N TYR A 192 0.53 -23.02 -2.07
CA TYR A 192 0.57 -21.97 -1.06
C TYR A 192 -0.84 -21.64 -0.60
N THR A 193 -1.00 -21.43 0.71
CA THR A 193 -2.27 -21.04 1.35
C THR A 193 -2.07 -19.76 2.15
N GLU A 194 -2.89 -18.75 1.88
CA GLU A 194 -2.99 -17.53 2.69
C GLU A 194 -4.40 -17.41 3.27
N THR A 195 -4.47 -17.46 4.59
CA THR A 195 -5.74 -17.42 5.33
C THR A 195 -6.17 -16.00 5.68
N THR A 196 -5.25 -15.04 5.62
CA THR A 196 -5.56 -13.63 5.80
C THR A 196 -6.19 -13.07 4.53
N PRO A 197 -7.37 -12.44 4.61
CA PRO A 197 -8.02 -11.89 3.42
C PRO A 197 -7.17 -10.79 2.75
N LEU A 198 -6.89 -10.98 1.46
CA LEU A 198 -6.11 -10.06 0.63
C LEU A 198 -6.96 -9.48 -0.51
N SER A 199 -6.65 -8.25 -0.93
CA SER A 199 -7.13 -7.74 -2.21
C SER A 199 -6.29 -8.29 -3.36
N THR A 200 -6.89 -8.41 -4.54
CA THR A 200 -6.25 -8.99 -5.74
C THR A 200 -4.97 -8.28 -6.16
N LYS A 201 -4.84 -6.99 -5.84
CA LYS A 201 -3.65 -6.18 -6.20
C LYS A 201 -2.34 -6.70 -5.59
N ILE A 202 -2.42 -7.47 -4.49
CA ILE A 202 -1.26 -8.00 -3.75
C ILE A 202 -1.23 -9.52 -3.69
N MET A 203 -2.08 -10.21 -4.46
CA MET A 203 -2.06 -11.66 -4.65
C MET A 203 -1.05 -12.01 -5.75
N VAL A 204 -0.06 -12.85 -5.46
CA VAL A 204 1.04 -13.07 -6.39
C VAL A 204 1.57 -14.50 -6.42
N ILE A 205 2.16 -14.82 -7.58
CA ILE A 205 3.13 -15.92 -7.72
C ILE A 205 4.43 -15.36 -8.29
N GLY A 206 5.56 -15.90 -7.84
CA GLY A 206 6.88 -15.73 -8.44
C GLY A 206 7.46 -17.10 -8.74
N VAL A 207 7.91 -17.31 -9.99
CA VAL A 207 8.46 -18.59 -10.43
C VAL A 207 9.75 -18.34 -11.19
N ALA A 208 10.84 -18.80 -10.63
CA ALA A 208 12.18 -18.67 -11.19
C ALA A 208 13.12 -19.76 -10.63
N ASP A 209 14.33 -19.83 -11.16
CA ASP A 209 15.44 -20.49 -10.48
C ASP A 209 15.95 -19.54 -9.40
N PHE A 210 15.74 -19.90 -8.13
CA PHE A 210 16.12 -19.07 -6.98
C PHE A 210 17.20 -19.71 -6.12
N ALA A 211 18.18 -18.93 -5.72
CA ALA A 211 18.92 -19.17 -4.48
C ALA A 211 18.07 -18.66 -3.30
N ILE A 212 17.90 -19.47 -2.28
CA ILE A 212 17.02 -19.19 -1.14
C ILE A 212 17.83 -19.24 0.14
N GLN A 213 17.67 -18.23 0.99
CA GLN A 213 18.25 -18.21 2.32
C GLN A 213 17.20 -17.81 3.35
N GLU A 214 17.11 -18.54 4.44
CA GLU A 214 16.42 -18.07 5.63
C GLU A 214 17.34 -17.08 6.35
N ALA A 215 16.92 -15.81 6.37
CA ALA A 215 17.70 -14.70 6.95
C ALA A 215 17.58 -14.65 8.47
N GLY A 216 16.51 -15.20 9.03
CA GLY A 216 16.25 -15.27 10.47
C GLY A 216 14.76 -15.41 10.78
N THR A 217 14.44 -15.35 12.07
CA THR A 217 13.07 -15.43 12.59
C THR A 217 12.81 -14.25 13.52
N VAL A 218 11.66 -13.59 13.36
CA VAL A 218 11.21 -12.46 14.18
C VAL A 218 9.84 -12.79 14.76
N ASN A 219 9.70 -12.93 16.09
CA ASN A 219 8.46 -13.31 16.76
C ASN A 219 7.76 -14.51 16.07
N ASP A 220 8.50 -15.59 15.84
CA ASP A 220 8.06 -16.81 15.14
C ASP A 220 7.72 -16.63 13.65
N ILE A 221 8.01 -15.46 13.07
CA ILE A 221 7.81 -15.18 11.65
C ILE A 221 9.12 -15.46 10.91
N PRO A 222 9.22 -16.49 10.07
CA PRO A 222 10.41 -16.73 9.25
C PRO A 222 10.57 -15.61 8.21
N VAL A 223 11.78 -15.08 8.11
CA VAL A 223 12.19 -14.06 7.14
C VAL A 223 13.16 -14.69 6.16
N SER A 224 12.86 -14.66 4.87
CA SER A 224 13.66 -15.29 3.83
C SER A 224 14.01 -14.34 2.69
N SER A 225 15.13 -14.63 2.04
CA SER A 225 15.62 -13.95 0.84
C SER A 225 15.60 -14.93 -0.34
N TRP A 226 14.98 -14.53 -1.44
CA TRP A 226 14.84 -15.28 -2.68
C TRP A 226 15.45 -14.45 -3.80
N VAL A 227 16.60 -14.86 -4.30
CA VAL A 227 17.37 -14.08 -5.26
C VAL A 227 17.85 -14.97 -6.41
N TYR A 228 18.21 -14.39 -7.54
CA TYR A 228 18.82 -15.18 -8.60
C TYR A 228 20.19 -15.68 -8.16
N PRO A 229 20.59 -16.91 -8.58
CA PRO A 229 21.85 -17.53 -8.14
C PRO A 229 23.08 -16.67 -8.37
N GLU A 230 23.08 -15.83 -9.40
CA GLU A 230 24.17 -14.95 -9.78
C GLU A 230 24.42 -13.82 -8.79
N GLU A 231 23.41 -13.43 -8.01
CA GLU A 231 23.51 -12.34 -7.01
C GLU A 231 23.34 -12.80 -5.57
N LYS A 232 23.35 -14.11 -5.31
CA LYS A 232 23.01 -14.69 -4.01
C LYS A 232 23.71 -14.01 -2.83
N ASP A 233 25.03 -13.77 -2.92
CA ASP A 233 25.80 -13.23 -1.79
C ASP A 233 25.40 -11.78 -1.48
N LYS A 234 25.20 -10.96 -2.52
CA LYS A 234 24.78 -9.56 -2.38
C LYS A 234 23.32 -9.46 -1.94
N GLY A 235 22.44 -10.24 -2.57
CA GLY A 235 21.01 -10.18 -2.29
C GLY A 235 20.69 -10.72 -0.89
N PHE A 236 21.34 -11.78 -0.45
CA PHE A 236 21.21 -12.28 0.92
C PHE A 236 21.67 -11.24 1.95
N TYR A 237 22.78 -10.53 1.68
CA TYR A 237 23.26 -9.46 2.53
C TYR A 237 22.29 -8.27 2.61
N ASP A 238 21.76 -7.81 1.46
CA ASP A 238 20.87 -6.66 1.41
C ASP A 238 19.48 -7.00 2.00
N TYR A 239 18.89 -8.15 1.63
CA TYR A 239 17.52 -8.50 2.06
C TYR A 239 17.44 -8.98 3.51
N ALA A 240 18.55 -9.38 4.12
CA ALA A 240 18.63 -9.69 5.54
C ALA A 240 18.27 -8.48 6.43
N LEU A 241 18.31 -7.24 5.91
CA LEU A 241 17.81 -6.05 6.62
C LEU A 241 16.37 -6.18 7.11
N ALA A 242 15.55 -7.01 6.46
CA ALA A 242 14.17 -7.24 6.89
C ALA A 242 14.07 -7.76 8.33
N VAL A 243 15.07 -8.52 8.82
CA VAL A 243 15.14 -9.00 10.21
C VAL A 243 15.31 -7.84 11.20
N GLU A 244 15.98 -6.76 10.78
CA GLU A 244 16.16 -5.54 11.59
C GLU A 244 14.93 -4.61 11.51
N ILE A 245 14.26 -4.57 10.35
CA ILE A 245 13.14 -3.66 10.06
C ILE A 245 11.83 -4.16 10.69
N LEU A 246 11.53 -5.44 10.55
CA LEU A 246 10.25 -6.03 10.99
C LEU A 246 9.92 -5.78 12.48
N PRO A 247 10.88 -5.93 13.43
CA PRO A 247 10.64 -5.65 14.85
C PRO A 247 10.24 -4.21 15.13
N TYR A 248 10.74 -3.24 14.35
CA TYR A 248 10.38 -1.83 14.52
C TYR A 248 8.89 -1.61 14.30
N PHE A 249 8.32 -2.16 13.23
CA PHE A 249 6.90 -2.02 12.91
C PHE A 249 6.03 -2.82 13.89
N ILE A 250 6.42 -4.03 14.25
CA ILE A 250 5.71 -4.83 15.26
C ILE A 250 5.59 -4.06 16.58
N LYS A 251 6.68 -3.43 17.02
CA LYS A 251 6.73 -2.66 18.29
C LYS A 251 5.87 -1.38 18.23
N ASN A 252 5.93 -0.64 17.14
CA ASN A 252 5.38 0.71 17.08
C ASN A 252 3.94 0.76 16.55
N VAL A 253 3.58 -0.14 15.64
CA VAL A 253 2.25 -0.18 14.99
C VAL A 253 1.37 -1.28 15.57
N GLY A 254 1.84 -2.52 15.54
CA GLY A 254 1.08 -3.68 16.01
C GLY A 254 1.59 -4.99 15.43
N PRO A 255 0.95 -6.13 15.74
CA PRO A 255 1.41 -7.44 15.29
C PRO A 255 1.45 -7.52 13.76
N TYR A 256 2.45 -8.24 13.24
CA TYR A 256 2.50 -8.61 11.83
C TYR A 256 1.44 -9.69 11.55
N ALA A 257 0.64 -9.49 10.52
CA ALA A 257 -0.54 -10.32 10.29
C ALA A 257 -0.26 -11.63 9.54
N PHE A 258 0.85 -11.70 8.81
CA PHE A 258 1.15 -12.83 7.95
C PHE A 258 2.08 -13.85 8.62
N LYS A 259 2.16 -15.07 8.06
CA LYS A 259 2.91 -16.18 8.65
C LYS A 259 4.37 -16.27 8.20
N LYS A 260 4.80 -15.47 7.24
CA LYS A 260 6.18 -15.33 6.77
C LYS A 260 6.41 -13.93 6.22
N LEU A 261 7.68 -13.58 6.00
CA LEU A 261 8.11 -12.45 5.18
C LEU A 261 9.20 -12.92 4.22
N ALA A 262 8.90 -12.98 2.93
CA ALA A 262 9.88 -13.25 1.88
C ALA A 262 10.22 -11.97 1.12
N ASN A 263 11.51 -11.71 0.93
CA ASN A 263 12.02 -10.64 0.06
C ASN A 263 12.53 -11.31 -1.22
N VAL A 264 11.96 -10.94 -2.36
CA VAL A 264 12.09 -11.68 -3.61
C VAL A 264 12.62 -10.76 -4.71
N GLU A 265 13.76 -11.10 -5.30
CA GLU A 265 14.25 -10.49 -6.53
C GLU A 265 13.34 -10.88 -7.69
N SER A 266 12.90 -9.91 -8.49
CA SER A 266 11.87 -10.12 -9.51
C SER A 266 12.01 -9.16 -10.68
N THR A 267 11.22 -9.41 -11.72
CA THR A 267 11.10 -8.51 -12.88
C THR A 267 9.93 -7.54 -12.77
N THR A 268 9.53 -7.16 -11.55
CA THR A 268 8.51 -6.12 -11.36
C THR A 268 8.92 -4.82 -12.05
N MET A 269 7.94 -4.10 -12.60
CA MET A 269 8.19 -2.80 -13.24
C MET A 269 8.42 -1.66 -12.23
N PHE A 270 8.14 -1.89 -10.96
CA PHE A 270 8.35 -0.96 -9.85
C PHE A 270 9.70 -1.22 -9.17
N GLY A 271 10.21 -0.27 -8.39
CA GLY A 271 11.41 -0.50 -7.56
C GLY A 271 11.18 -1.60 -6.53
N GLY A 272 10.03 -1.56 -5.88
CA GLY A 272 9.46 -2.58 -5.02
C GLY A 272 7.97 -2.73 -5.30
N MET A 273 7.41 -3.86 -4.90
CA MET A 273 5.98 -4.16 -4.92
C MET A 273 5.62 -4.91 -3.65
N GLU A 274 4.77 -4.32 -2.85
CA GLU A 274 4.46 -4.66 -1.47
C GLU A 274 3.69 -5.96 -1.27
N ASN A 275 3.65 -6.86 -2.23
CA ASN A 275 2.83 -8.08 -2.18
C ASN A 275 2.84 -8.75 -0.80
N ALA A 276 1.65 -9.11 -0.32
CA ALA A 276 1.48 -9.58 1.04
C ALA A 276 2.33 -10.82 1.34
N SER A 277 3.15 -10.76 2.38
CA SER A 277 4.05 -11.82 2.84
C SER A 277 5.16 -12.25 1.86
N ALA A 278 5.19 -11.71 0.63
CA ALA A 278 6.17 -12.02 -0.42
C ALA A 278 6.45 -10.77 -1.26
N ILE A 279 7.25 -9.85 -0.73
CA ILE A 279 7.57 -8.56 -1.36
C ILE A 279 8.48 -8.79 -2.57
N PHE A 280 8.09 -8.24 -3.72
CA PHE A 280 8.89 -8.32 -4.94
C PHE A 280 9.68 -7.04 -5.16
N TYR A 281 10.96 -7.17 -5.46
CA TYR A 281 11.87 -6.06 -5.73
C TYR A 281 12.46 -6.19 -7.14
N SER A 282 12.64 -5.06 -7.82
CA SER A 282 13.23 -5.03 -9.16
C SER A 282 14.66 -5.58 -9.17
N ASP A 283 14.93 -6.50 -10.07
CA ASP A 283 16.25 -7.05 -10.32
C ASP A 283 17.25 -6.01 -10.87
N GLU A 284 16.75 -4.90 -11.44
CA GLU A 284 17.60 -3.83 -11.97
C GLU A 284 18.22 -2.92 -10.89
N SER A 285 17.62 -2.82 -9.69
CA SER A 285 17.99 -1.76 -8.75
C SER A 285 18.02 -2.14 -7.27
N SER A 286 17.40 -3.24 -6.87
CA SER A 286 17.18 -3.55 -5.46
C SER A 286 18.40 -4.18 -4.77
N ILE A 287 19.20 -4.98 -5.49
CA ILE A 287 20.39 -5.63 -4.95
C ILE A 287 21.62 -4.77 -5.25
N THR A 288 22.26 -4.29 -4.20
CA THR A 288 23.41 -3.40 -4.26
C THR A 288 24.69 -3.99 -3.65
N GLY A 289 24.54 -4.99 -2.77
CA GLY A 289 25.61 -5.56 -1.95
C GLY A 289 26.15 -4.58 -0.88
N THR A 290 25.42 -3.47 -0.63
CA THR A 290 25.87 -2.39 0.25
C THR A 290 24.76 -1.83 1.14
N ARG A 291 23.56 -2.45 1.14
CA ARG A 291 22.36 -2.01 1.87
C ARG A 291 21.84 -0.62 1.49
N LYS A 292 22.23 -0.08 0.32
CA LYS A 292 21.72 1.21 -0.17
C LYS A 292 20.22 1.20 -0.45
N SER A 293 19.64 0.01 -0.67
CA SER A 293 18.21 -0.20 -0.83
C SER A 293 17.42 -0.23 0.50
N GLU A 294 18.04 0.05 1.65
CA GLU A 294 17.37 0.01 2.96
C GLU A 294 16.06 0.83 2.97
N SER A 295 16.06 2.02 2.40
CA SER A 295 14.86 2.86 2.35
C SER A 295 13.72 2.21 1.56
N LEU A 296 14.04 1.50 0.49
CA LEU A 296 13.07 0.73 -0.29
C LEU A 296 12.51 -0.43 0.54
N LEU A 297 13.38 -1.24 1.17
CA LEU A 297 12.92 -2.35 2.00
C LEU A 297 12.02 -1.88 3.13
N VAL A 298 12.36 -0.78 3.80
CA VAL A 298 11.53 -0.21 4.88
C VAL A 298 10.16 0.20 4.35
N HIS A 299 10.10 0.81 3.16
CA HIS A 299 8.86 1.24 2.51
C HIS A 299 7.94 0.03 2.22
N GLU A 300 8.46 -0.98 1.55
CA GLU A 300 7.67 -2.17 1.19
C GLU A 300 7.26 -3.00 2.43
N ILE A 301 8.09 -3.06 3.46
CA ILE A 301 7.72 -3.74 4.71
C ILE A 301 6.64 -2.93 5.47
N ALA A 302 6.67 -1.60 5.44
CA ALA A 302 5.63 -0.77 6.06
C ALA A 302 4.25 -1.01 5.43
N HIS A 303 4.19 -1.28 4.14
CA HIS A 303 2.97 -1.62 3.44
C HIS A 303 2.28 -2.87 3.98
N GLN A 304 2.99 -3.79 4.64
CA GLN A 304 2.37 -4.97 5.23
C GLN A 304 1.31 -4.61 6.28
N TRP A 305 1.41 -3.43 6.90
CA TRP A 305 0.40 -2.84 7.79
C TRP A 305 -0.53 -1.88 7.04
N PHE A 306 0.04 -0.96 6.24
CA PHE A 306 -0.68 0.12 5.55
C PHE A 306 -0.67 -0.10 4.05
N GLY A 307 -1.81 -0.43 3.49
CA GLY A 307 -1.99 -0.88 2.10
C GLY A 307 -2.41 -2.34 2.01
N ASN A 308 -1.78 -3.25 2.77
CA ASN A 308 -2.09 -4.67 2.75
C ASN A 308 -3.15 -5.05 3.79
N MET A 309 -2.91 -4.77 5.06
CA MET A 309 -3.88 -5.07 6.11
C MET A 309 -4.96 -3.99 6.22
N ALA A 310 -4.60 -2.74 6.49
CA ALA A 310 -5.49 -1.60 6.39
C ALA A 310 -5.39 -1.05 4.96
N THR A 311 -6.31 -1.45 4.09
CA THR A 311 -6.28 -1.15 2.66
C THR A 311 -7.21 0.01 2.34
N GLU A 312 -6.85 0.85 1.40
CA GLU A 312 -7.75 1.86 0.85
C GLU A 312 -9.03 1.23 0.29
N ALA A 313 -10.18 1.84 0.57
CA ALA A 313 -11.47 1.35 0.08
C ALA A 313 -11.73 1.73 -1.40
N ASP A 314 -11.01 2.71 -1.89
CA ASP A 314 -11.07 3.19 -3.28
C ASP A 314 -9.71 3.77 -3.67
N TRP A 315 -9.37 3.70 -4.94
CA TRP A 315 -8.08 4.16 -5.48
C TRP A 315 -7.79 5.64 -5.20
N SER A 316 -8.81 6.48 -5.10
CA SER A 316 -8.64 7.90 -4.75
C SER A 316 -8.03 8.12 -3.36
N HIS A 317 -8.10 7.11 -2.49
CA HIS A 317 -7.51 7.12 -1.15
C HIS A 317 -6.14 6.41 -1.07
N LEU A 318 -5.46 6.18 -2.19
CA LEU A 318 -4.16 5.50 -2.26
C LEU A 318 -3.09 6.07 -1.30
N TRP A 319 -3.19 7.35 -0.93
CA TRP A 319 -2.29 7.96 0.03
C TRP A 319 -2.29 7.28 1.42
N LEU A 320 -3.40 6.57 1.78
CA LEU A 320 -3.47 5.76 3.01
C LEU A 320 -2.54 4.54 2.96
N SER A 321 -2.13 4.12 1.78
CA SER A 321 -1.07 3.14 1.55
C SER A 321 0.28 3.85 1.40
N GLU A 322 0.47 4.62 0.34
CA GLU A 322 1.75 5.18 -0.08
C GLU A 322 2.27 6.30 0.84
N GLY A 323 1.39 7.16 1.30
CA GLY A 323 1.74 8.23 2.23
C GLY A 323 2.15 7.69 3.60
N PHE A 324 1.44 6.63 4.05
CA PHE A 324 1.83 5.92 5.26
C PHE A 324 3.19 5.26 5.11
N ALA A 325 3.41 4.44 4.08
CA ALA A 325 4.69 3.76 3.87
C ALA A 325 5.84 4.76 3.74
N THR A 326 5.62 5.88 3.03
CA THR A 326 6.59 6.98 2.93
C THR A 326 6.94 7.58 4.30
N TYR A 327 5.94 7.88 5.13
CA TYR A 327 6.21 8.49 6.44
C TYR A 327 6.75 7.49 7.46
N MET A 328 6.27 6.25 7.45
CA MET A 328 6.81 5.18 8.30
C MET A 328 8.28 4.89 7.99
N THR A 329 8.69 5.00 6.73
CA THR A 329 10.10 4.96 6.34
C THR A 329 10.89 6.08 7.01
N ILE A 330 10.40 7.31 6.98
CA ILE A 330 11.05 8.45 7.66
C ILE A 330 11.15 8.20 9.17
N LEU A 331 10.09 7.68 9.80
CA LEU A 331 10.07 7.39 11.24
C LEU A 331 11.03 6.26 11.63
N TYR A 332 11.20 5.23 10.79
CA TYR A 332 12.22 4.21 10.99
C TYR A 332 13.62 4.81 10.93
N PHE A 333 13.90 5.67 9.95
CA PHE A 333 15.19 6.34 9.81
C PHE A 333 15.44 7.34 10.95
N GLU A 334 14.40 8.04 11.43
CA GLU A 334 14.46 8.87 12.64
C GLU A 334 14.89 8.06 13.86
N ASN A 335 14.30 6.87 14.05
CA ASN A 335 14.63 5.97 15.15
C ASN A 335 16.04 5.39 15.04
N LYS A 336 16.48 5.02 13.83
CA LYS A 336 17.78 4.34 13.61
C LYS A 336 18.95 5.32 13.52
N TYR A 337 18.77 6.45 12.86
CA TYR A 337 19.84 7.37 12.49
C TYR A 337 19.68 8.78 13.07
N GLY A 338 18.62 9.04 13.81
CA GLY A 338 18.33 10.31 14.45
C GLY A 338 17.55 11.31 13.60
N TYR A 339 17.07 12.38 14.29
CA TYR A 339 16.16 13.37 13.73
C TYR A 339 16.74 14.15 12.53
N ASP A 340 18.06 14.39 12.49
CA ASP A 340 18.68 15.11 11.36
C ASP A 340 18.53 14.34 10.05
N THR A 341 18.59 13.01 10.08
CA THR A 341 18.32 12.15 8.92
C THR A 341 16.86 12.30 8.46
N ALA A 342 15.90 12.22 9.39
CA ALA A 342 14.49 12.41 9.07
C ALA A 342 14.22 13.80 8.50
N ARG A 343 14.82 14.85 9.06
CA ARG A 343 14.70 16.22 8.58
C ARG A 343 15.23 16.40 7.15
N HIS A 344 16.35 15.73 6.82
CA HIS A 344 16.87 15.72 5.45
C HIS A 344 15.90 15.02 4.48
N MET A 345 15.35 13.85 4.87
CA MET A 345 14.35 13.13 4.07
C MET A 345 13.08 13.97 3.86
N LEU A 346 12.56 14.60 4.92
CA LEU A 346 11.41 15.50 4.83
C LEU A 346 11.67 16.68 3.90
N SER A 347 12.87 17.31 3.97
CA SER A 347 13.24 18.41 3.08
C SER A 347 13.28 17.98 1.61
N LYS A 348 13.83 16.80 1.32
CA LYS A 348 13.83 16.22 -0.02
C LYS A 348 12.39 15.94 -0.52
N ASN A 349 11.56 15.36 0.33
CA ASN A 349 10.16 15.10 0.00
C ASN A 349 9.37 16.40 -0.22
N ARG A 350 9.63 17.45 0.57
CA ARG A 350 9.05 18.79 0.36
C ARG A 350 9.33 19.31 -1.06
N GLN A 351 10.58 19.20 -1.50
CA GLN A 351 10.97 19.65 -2.84
C GLN A 351 10.23 18.85 -3.94
N GLN A 352 10.10 17.53 -3.78
CA GLN A 352 9.35 16.69 -4.74
C GLN A 352 7.88 17.10 -4.83
N VAL A 353 7.24 17.45 -3.70
CA VAL A 353 5.85 17.97 -3.70
C VAL A 353 5.76 19.31 -4.43
N ILE A 354 6.71 20.23 -4.20
CA ILE A 354 6.77 21.54 -4.86
C ILE A 354 6.93 21.35 -6.37
N ASP A 355 7.88 20.53 -6.80
CA ASP A 355 8.17 20.26 -8.21
C ASP A 355 6.98 19.59 -8.93
N PHE A 356 6.27 18.70 -8.25
CA PHE A 356 5.06 18.08 -8.80
C PHE A 356 3.92 19.10 -8.93
N ALA A 357 3.65 19.86 -7.87
CA ALA A 357 2.57 20.85 -7.86
C ALA A 357 2.78 21.99 -8.88
N ALA A 358 4.03 22.31 -9.22
CA ALA A 358 4.37 23.26 -10.29
C ALA A 358 3.95 22.74 -11.69
N LYS A 359 3.89 21.43 -11.89
CA LYS A 359 3.52 20.77 -13.15
C LYS A 359 2.05 20.35 -13.18
N LYS A 360 1.53 19.88 -12.05
CA LYS A 360 0.21 19.25 -11.96
C LYS A 360 -0.45 19.61 -10.62
N LEU A 361 -1.31 20.62 -10.64
CA LEU A 361 -1.97 21.10 -9.43
C LEU A 361 -3.24 20.28 -9.17
N ARG A 362 -3.17 19.28 -8.29
CA ARG A 362 -4.24 18.35 -7.94
C ARG A 362 -4.29 18.12 -6.41
N PRO A 363 -5.44 17.72 -5.86
CA PRO A 363 -5.50 17.27 -4.45
C PRO A 363 -4.80 15.93 -4.26
N VAL A 364 -4.63 15.50 -3.02
CA VAL A 364 -4.13 14.16 -2.68
C VAL A 364 -5.22 13.12 -2.93
N VAL A 365 -6.42 13.35 -2.37
CA VAL A 365 -7.60 12.53 -2.66
C VAL A 365 -8.23 13.07 -3.95
N ASP A 366 -8.02 12.33 -5.04
CA ASP A 366 -8.43 12.75 -6.38
C ASP A 366 -9.31 11.68 -7.04
N SER A 367 -10.62 11.83 -6.88
CA SER A 367 -11.62 10.92 -7.46
C SER A 367 -11.83 11.11 -8.97
N ALA A 368 -11.22 12.12 -9.58
CA ALA A 368 -11.34 12.35 -11.02
C ALA A 368 -10.34 11.54 -11.85
N VAL A 369 -9.41 10.82 -11.20
CA VAL A 369 -8.42 9.99 -11.89
C VAL A 369 -9.06 8.68 -12.35
N THR A 370 -8.98 8.41 -13.64
CA THR A 370 -9.46 7.16 -14.26
C THR A 370 -8.34 6.19 -14.63
N ASN A 371 -7.16 6.70 -14.91
CA ASN A 371 -5.93 5.89 -15.04
C ASN A 371 -5.20 5.86 -13.71
N TYR A 372 -5.37 4.78 -12.96
CA TYR A 372 -4.82 4.64 -11.61
C TYR A 372 -3.28 4.72 -11.54
N MET A 373 -2.56 4.44 -12.63
CA MET A 373 -1.11 4.66 -12.71
C MET A 373 -0.75 6.14 -12.48
N GLU A 374 -1.65 7.09 -12.76
CA GLU A 374 -1.42 8.51 -12.48
C GLU A 374 -1.49 8.87 -10.99
N LEU A 375 -2.00 7.97 -10.13
CA LEU A 375 -1.98 8.13 -8.68
C LEU A 375 -0.59 7.86 -8.08
N LEU A 376 0.32 7.18 -8.81
CA LEU A 376 1.71 7.01 -8.40
C LEU A 376 2.48 8.33 -8.62
N ASN A 377 2.28 9.28 -7.72
CA ASN A 377 2.85 10.61 -7.83
C ASN A 377 3.15 11.22 -6.46
N ALA A 378 3.84 12.36 -6.43
CA ALA A 378 4.26 13.02 -5.20
C ALA A 378 3.11 13.43 -4.25
N ASN A 379 1.86 13.48 -4.70
CA ASN A 379 0.72 13.72 -3.82
C ASN A 379 0.41 12.49 -2.96
N SER A 380 0.34 11.30 -3.58
CA SER A 380 0.05 10.06 -2.83
C SER A 380 1.18 9.69 -1.87
N TYR A 381 2.44 9.84 -2.31
CA TYR A 381 3.64 9.48 -1.54
C TYR A 381 4.08 10.61 -0.60
N GLN A 382 4.76 11.59 -1.13
CA GLN A 382 5.48 12.60 -0.36
C GLN A 382 4.54 13.55 0.37
N LYS A 383 3.48 14.05 -0.31
CA LYS A 383 2.51 14.94 0.34
C LYS A 383 1.65 14.17 1.34
N GLY A 384 1.25 12.93 1.05
CA GLY A 384 0.61 12.04 2.01
C GLY A 384 1.46 11.86 3.28
N GLY A 385 2.75 11.57 3.11
CA GLY A 385 3.70 11.48 4.22
C GLY A 385 3.86 12.80 4.98
N TRP A 386 3.89 13.94 4.29
CA TRP A 386 3.91 15.26 4.91
C TRP A 386 2.67 15.57 5.73
N VAL A 387 1.49 15.13 5.28
CA VAL A 387 0.25 15.31 6.05
C VAL A 387 0.34 14.55 7.38
N LEU A 388 0.83 13.32 7.37
CA LEU A 388 1.07 12.55 8.60
C LEU A 388 2.12 13.20 9.50
N HIS A 389 3.19 13.77 8.92
CA HIS A 389 4.19 14.51 9.69
C HIS A 389 3.59 15.73 10.39
N MET A 390 2.88 16.58 9.65
CA MET A 390 2.22 17.76 10.21
C MET A 390 1.16 17.38 11.27
N LEU A 391 0.43 16.29 11.05
CA LEU A 391 -0.52 15.75 12.03
C LEU A 391 0.20 15.33 13.33
N ARG A 392 1.32 14.61 13.22
CA ARG A 392 2.17 14.24 14.38
C ARG A 392 2.64 15.47 15.14
N ARG A 393 3.09 16.52 14.43
CA ARG A 393 3.54 17.77 15.07
C ARG A 393 2.39 18.51 15.78
N GLN A 394 1.17 18.44 15.25
CA GLN A 394 -0.01 19.06 15.85
C GLN A 394 -0.55 18.29 17.06
N LEU A 395 -0.45 16.96 17.07
CA LEU A 395 -0.97 16.10 18.12
C LEU A 395 0.06 15.76 19.21
N GLY A 396 1.34 15.80 18.87
CA GLY A 396 2.44 15.27 19.68
C GLY A 396 2.62 13.77 19.47
N ASP A 397 3.81 13.27 19.78
CA ASP A 397 4.23 11.90 19.47
C ASP A 397 3.33 10.84 20.13
N THR A 398 3.03 11.00 21.41
CA THR A 398 2.22 10.02 22.18
C THR A 398 0.84 9.83 21.56
N THR A 399 0.13 10.94 21.31
CA THR A 399 -1.23 10.93 20.74
C THR A 399 -1.22 10.42 19.30
N PHE A 400 -0.24 10.84 18.51
CA PHE A 400 -0.07 10.36 17.13
C PHE A 400 0.09 8.84 17.08
N TRP A 401 1.04 8.27 17.84
CA TRP A 401 1.27 6.83 17.85
C TRP A 401 0.09 6.04 18.42
N GLN A 402 -0.63 6.60 19.39
CA GLN A 402 -1.87 6.00 19.87
C GLN A 402 -2.91 5.94 18.74
N GLY A 403 -3.08 7.03 17.99
CA GLY A 403 -3.97 7.10 16.83
C GLY A 403 -3.59 6.09 15.74
N ILE A 404 -2.30 5.99 15.40
CA ILE A 404 -1.79 5.02 14.41
C ILE A 404 -2.12 3.58 14.81
N ARG A 405 -1.87 3.20 16.07
CA ARG A 405 -2.20 1.85 16.59
C ARG A 405 -3.71 1.60 16.60
N THR A 406 -4.50 2.60 16.98
CA THR A 406 -5.97 2.49 16.99
C THR A 406 -6.51 2.33 15.57
N TYR A 407 -5.97 3.09 14.60
CA TYR A 407 -6.33 2.98 13.20
C TYR A 407 -6.01 1.58 12.66
N TYR A 408 -4.78 1.10 12.86
CA TYR A 408 -4.39 -0.23 12.43
C TYR A 408 -5.28 -1.32 13.07
N ASN A 409 -5.47 -1.30 14.38
CA ASN A 409 -6.30 -2.31 15.06
C ASN A 409 -7.75 -2.32 14.58
N ARG A 410 -8.31 -1.16 14.19
CA ARG A 410 -9.70 -1.04 13.72
C ARG A 410 -9.87 -1.52 12.28
N PHE A 411 -8.87 -1.27 11.44
CA PHE A 411 -8.94 -1.51 10.00
C PHE A 411 -8.04 -2.66 9.51
N ALA A 412 -7.33 -3.35 10.36
CA ALA A 412 -6.60 -4.57 9.99
C ALA A 412 -7.57 -5.62 9.42
N GLY A 413 -7.28 -6.12 8.21
CA GLY A 413 -8.14 -7.01 7.43
C GLY A 413 -9.35 -6.33 6.76
N LYS A 414 -9.45 -4.99 6.85
CA LYS A 414 -10.57 -4.21 6.31
C LYS A 414 -10.09 -3.12 5.35
N ASN A 415 -11.05 -2.34 4.85
CA ASN A 415 -10.80 -1.18 4.02
C ASN A 415 -11.12 0.11 4.78
N ALA A 416 -10.43 1.20 4.42
CA ALA A 416 -10.61 2.50 5.01
C ALA A 416 -10.59 3.62 3.97
N VAL A 417 -11.30 4.70 4.26
CA VAL A 417 -11.22 5.97 3.54
C VAL A 417 -10.55 7.03 4.42
N THR A 418 -10.22 8.17 3.85
CA THR A 418 -9.58 9.28 4.56
C THR A 418 -10.35 9.72 5.82
N ASP A 419 -11.68 9.73 5.77
CA ASP A 419 -12.53 10.14 6.89
C ASP A 419 -12.48 9.15 8.06
N ASP A 420 -12.20 7.87 7.80
CA ASP A 420 -12.00 6.87 8.86
C ASP A 420 -10.75 7.18 9.68
N LEU A 421 -9.64 7.51 9.03
CA LEU A 421 -8.43 7.95 9.73
C LEU A 421 -8.67 9.24 10.49
N CYS A 422 -9.36 10.22 9.88
CA CYS A 422 -9.74 11.47 10.54
C CYS A 422 -10.52 11.20 11.83
N THR A 423 -11.56 10.35 11.75
CA THR A 423 -12.40 9.97 12.89
C THR A 423 -11.57 9.34 14.01
N VAL A 424 -10.70 8.38 13.70
CA VAL A 424 -9.82 7.76 14.71
C VAL A 424 -8.92 8.79 15.38
N MET A 425 -8.32 9.71 14.61
CA MET A 425 -7.44 10.73 15.15
C MET A 425 -8.19 11.77 16.00
N GLU A 426 -9.43 12.11 15.63
CA GLU A 426 -10.32 12.97 16.45
C GLU A 426 -10.67 12.30 17.77
N GLU A 427 -11.08 11.03 17.75
CA GLU A 427 -11.41 10.25 18.98
C GLU A 427 -10.24 10.20 19.96
N VAL A 428 -9.03 9.92 19.46
CA VAL A 428 -7.84 9.76 20.30
C VAL A 428 -7.32 11.11 20.81
N SER A 429 -7.45 12.17 20.03
CA SER A 429 -6.90 13.49 20.38
C SER A 429 -7.89 14.42 21.07
N GLY A 430 -9.20 14.18 20.97
CA GLY A 430 -10.24 15.10 21.39
C GLY A 430 -10.30 16.40 20.58
N LYS A 431 -9.64 16.48 19.43
CA LYS A 431 -9.55 17.68 18.58
C LYS A 431 -10.40 17.52 17.33
N ASN A 432 -11.01 18.62 16.86
CA ASN A 432 -11.62 18.65 15.52
C ASN A 432 -10.52 18.75 14.46
N LEU A 433 -10.33 17.69 13.68
CA LEU A 433 -9.32 17.58 12.65
C LEU A 433 -9.88 17.65 11.22
N LYS A 434 -11.20 17.68 11.06
CA LYS A 434 -11.85 17.78 9.74
C LYS A 434 -11.31 18.95 8.88
N PRO A 435 -11.14 20.18 9.44
CA PRO A 435 -10.58 21.28 8.65
C PRO A 435 -9.14 21.02 8.20
N PHE A 436 -8.32 20.34 9.02
CA PHE A 436 -6.95 19.95 8.67
C PHE A 436 -6.95 18.94 7.51
N PHE A 437 -7.73 17.86 7.62
CA PHE A 437 -7.81 16.84 6.56
C PHE A 437 -8.37 17.44 5.27
N GLN A 438 -9.44 18.26 5.34
CA GLN A 438 -10.01 18.93 4.18
C GLN A 438 -8.99 19.82 3.47
N GLN A 439 -8.24 20.60 4.22
CA GLN A 439 -7.25 21.53 3.67
C GLN A 439 -6.08 20.80 3.00
N TRP A 440 -5.52 19.78 3.65
CA TRP A 440 -4.26 19.17 3.19
C TRP A 440 -4.44 18.05 2.18
N LEU A 441 -5.59 17.37 2.18
CA LEU A 441 -5.84 16.20 1.34
C LEU A 441 -6.81 16.46 0.19
N PHE A 442 -7.85 17.26 0.43
CA PHE A 442 -8.89 17.52 -0.59
C PHE A 442 -8.70 18.87 -1.30
N THR A 443 -7.80 19.72 -0.83
CA THR A 443 -7.46 20.98 -1.51
C THR A 443 -6.15 20.83 -2.25
N ALA A 444 -6.13 21.26 -3.52
CA ALA A 444 -4.93 21.24 -4.35
C ALA A 444 -3.87 22.25 -3.86
N GLY A 445 -2.59 21.89 -4.01
CA GLY A 445 -1.47 22.76 -3.71
C GLY A 445 -1.01 22.74 -2.25
N HIS A 446 -0.26 23.77 -1.87
CA HIS A 446 0.34 23.97 -0.56
C HIS A 446 0.60 25.48 -0.38
N PRO A 447 0.90 25.97 0.86
CA PRO A 447 1.24 27.37 1.09
C PRO A 447 2.46 27.82 0.29
N LYS A 448 2.34 28.96 -0.40
CA LYS A 448 3.44 29.69 -1.04
C LYS A 448 3.64 31.00 -0.30
N LEU A 449 4.73 31.09 0.46
CA LEU A 449 4.93 32.14 1.44
C LEU A 449 5.99 33.14 0.98
N GLU A 450 5.64 34.43 1.01
CA GLU A 450 6.59 35.51 1.02
C GLU A 450 6.72 36.05 2.46
N ILE A 451 7.88 35.82 3.08
CA ILE A 451 8.12 36.22 4.46
C ILE A 451 9.14 37.36 4.43
N SER A 452 8.76 38.52 4.96
CA SER A 452 9.63 39.67 5.06
C SER A 452 9.69 40.21 6.48
N TRP A 453 10.85 40.72 6.89
CA TRP A 453 11.00 41.25 8.23
C TRP A 453 11.86 42.51 8.26
N ARG A 454 11.67 43.36 9.28
CA ARG A 454 12.52 44.52 9.58
C ARG A 454 12.66 44.72 11.07
N TYR A 455 13.81 45.19 11.50
CA TYR A 455 14.03 45.61 12.87
C TYR A 455 13.61 47.08 13.07
N ILE A 456 12.82 47.33 14.10
CA ILE A 456 12.36 48.68 14.48
C ILE A 456 13.10 49.08 15.75
N ALA A 457 14.22 49.77 15.61
CA ALA A 457 15.13 50.12 16.71
C ALA A 457 14.44 50.92 17.82
N ALA A 458 13.65 51.93 17.46
CA ALA A 458 12.92 52.77 18.41
C ALA A 458 11.91 51.98 19.27
N LYS A 459 11.44 50.82 18.82
CA LYS A 459 10.47 49.96 19.53
C LYS A 459 11.08 48.65 20.01
N LYS A 460 12.38 48.45 19.82
CA LYS A 460 13.10 47.19 20.15
C LYS A 460 12.30 45.93 19.75
N LYS A 461 11.91 45.86 18.47
CA LYS A 461 11.12 44.74 17.97
C LYS A 461 11.44 44.42 16.52
N VAL A 462 11.20 43.16 16.15
CA VAL A 462 11.13 42.73 14.76
C VAL A 462 9.67 42.72 14.31
N ALA A 463 9.38 43.43 13.21
CA ALA A 463 8.11 43.35 12.52
C ALA A 463 8.27 42.39 11.34
N ILE A 464 7.42 41.35 11.29
CA ILE A 464 7.43 40.30 10.27
C ILE A 464 6.10 40.33 9.54
N THR A 465 6.14 40.27 8.23
CA THR A 465 4.95 40.12 7.38
C THR A 465 5.05 38.78 6.67
N VAL A 466 4.01 37.96 6.79
CA VAL A 466 3.86 36.71 6.07
C VAL A 466 2.70 36.86 5.08
N ILE A 467 2.94 36.67 3.80
CA ILE A 467 1.94 36.76 2.72
C ILE A 467 1.84 35.39 2.05
N GLN A 468 0.61 34.86 1.95
CA GLN A 468 0.29 33.68 1.15
C GLN A 468 -0.02 34.08 -0.29
N GLN A 469 0.77 33.60 -1.24
CA GLN A 469 0.67 33.95 -2.67
C GLN A 469 -0.38 33.13 -3.43
N GLN A 470 -0.67 31.91 -2.96
CA GLN A 470 -1.62 30.97 -3.60
C GLN A 470 -3.08 31.25 -3.21
N SER A 471 -3.98 30.61 -3.93
CA SER A 471 -5.41 30.50 -3.59
C SER A 471 -5.84 29.04 -3.66
N PRO A 472 -6.66 28.57 -2.71
CA PRO A 472 -7.13 29.26 -1.49
C PRO A 472 -6.02 29.51 -0.48
N VAL A 473 -6.30 30.32 0.56
CA VAL A 473 -5.40 30.47 1.71
C VAL A 473 -5.49 29.25 2.62
N PHE A 474 -4.34 28.89 3.22
CA PHE A 474 -4.23 27.80 4.18
C PHE A 474 -4.12 28.34 5.61
N ILE A 475 -4.57 27.56 6.57
CA ILE A 475 -4.46 27.86 8.00
C ILE A 475 -3.47 26.89 8.62
N PHE A 476 -2.41 27.39 9.25
CA PHE A 476 -1.36 26.54 9.81
C PHE A 476 -0.54 27.29 10.88
N PRO A 477 0.10 26.59 11.81
CA PRO A 477 1.10 27.15 12.68
C PRO A 477 2.44 27.29 11.92
N LEU A 478 3.10 28.44 12.06
CA LEU A 478 4.43 28.69 11.52
C LEU A 478 5.41 28.92 12.67
N GLU A 479 6.47 28.11 12.75
CA GLU A 479 7.58 28.34 13.65
C GLU A 479 8.56 29.33 13.01
N LEU A 480 8.86 30.39 13.73
CA LEU A 480 9.88 31.38 13.36
C LEU A 480 11.01 31.35 14.40
N GLN A 481 12.22 31.23 13.97
CA GLN A 481 13.39 31.37 14.84
C GLN A 481 14.04 32.73 14.61
N VAL A 482 14.06 33.56 15.64
CA VAL A 482 14.75 34.85 15.66
C VAL A 482 16.01 34.68 16.51
N ASP A 483 17.17 34.67 15.88
CA ASP A 483 18.44 34.21 16.47
C ASP A 483 18.26 32.81 17.09
N ASN A 484 18.40 32.67 18.41
CA ASN A 484 18.26 31.38 19.12
C ASN A 484 16.89 31.19 19.77
N LYS A 485 15.89 32.06 19.54
CA LYS A 485 14.57 31.98 20.16
C LYS A 485 13.51 31.58 19.14
N LYS A 486 12.73 30.57 19.50
CA LYS A 486 11.63 30.07 18.70
C LYS A 486 10.31 30.76 19.08
N HIS A 487 9.52 31.07 18.08
CA HIS A 487 8.20 31.69 18.19
C HIS A 487 7.22 30.92 17.30
N LEU A 488 6.14 30.41 17.87
CA LEU A 488 5.08 29.76 17.12
C LEU A 488 3.94 30.75 16.90
N THR A 489 3.51 30.91 15.65
CA THR A 489 2.44 31.86 15.28
C THR A 489 1.44 31.18 14.37
N ALA A 490 0.15 31.41 14.58
CA ALA A 490 -0.90 30.96 13.68
C ALA A 490 -0.98 31.87 12.44
N ILE A 491 -0.92 31.29 11.27
CA ILE A 491 -1.19 31.95 9.99
C ILE A 491 -2.61 31.61 9.59
N THR A 492 -3.51 32.61 9.62
CA THR A 492 -4.96 32.39 9.42
C THR A 492 -5.55 33.15 8.24
N GLY A 493 -4.76 33.96 7.56
CA GLY A 493 -5.23 34.79 6.44
C GLY A 493 -4.21 34.95 5.32
N ARG A 494 -4.59 35.73 4.33
CA ARG A 494 -3.74 36.07 3.17
C ARG A 494 -2.46 36.79 3.61
N GLU A 495 -2.60 37.71 4.56
CA GLU A 495 -1.50 38.46 5.17
C GLU A 495 -1.58 38.32 6.68
N THR A 496 -0.45 38.09 7.32
CA THR A 496 -0.31 38.04 8.78
C THR A 496 0.85 38.90 9.22
N GLN A 497 0.59 39.86 10.13
CA GLN A 497 1.56 40.73 10.74
C GLN A 497 1.98 40.20 12.11
N ILE A 498 3.28 40.02 12.32
CA ILE A 498 3.83 39.45 13.56
C ILE A 498 4.82 40.48 14.15
N SER A 499 4.77 40.65 15.46
CA SER A 499 5.66 41.56 16.19
C SER A 499 6.37 40.80 17.31
N ILE A 500 7.69 40.68 17.24
CA ILE A 500 8.49 39.94 18.23
C ILE A 500 9.42 40.94 18.94
N PRO A 501 9.31 41.10 20.28
CA PRO A 501 10.23 41.92 21.06
C PRO A 501 11.64 41.32 21.03
N VAL A 502 12.66 42.18 20.80
CA VAL A 502 14.08 41.79 20.80
C VAL A 502 14.91 42.92 21.42
N SER A 503 16.02 42.59 22.06
CA SER A 503 16.88 43.58 22.70
C SER A 503 17.71 44.35 21.67
N ASN A 504 18.19 43.68 20.61
CA ASN A 504 19.03 44.22 19.55
C ASN A 504 18.51 43.78 18.19
N LYS A 505 19.05 44.32 17.11
CA LYS A 505 18.79 43.85 15.75
C LYS A 505 19.22 42.38 15.64
N PRO A 506 18.33 41.46 15.27
CA PRO A 506 18.69 40.07 15.05
C PRO A 506 19.68 39.88 13.90
N VAL A 507 20.52 38.88 14.01
CA VAL A 507 21.43 38.47 12.93
C VAL A 507 20.69 37.55 11.95
N THR A 508 19.79 36.68 12.46
CA THR A 508 19.08 35.70 11.64
C THR A 508 17.58 35.66 11.94
N LEU A 509 16.80 35.42 10.91
CA LEU A 509 15.40 34.99 11.00
C LEU A 509 15.19 33.82 10.07
N ILE A 510 14.80 32.69 10.64
CA ILE A 510 14.57 31.42 9.92
C ILE A 510 13.10 31.01 10.10
N ALA A 511 12.43 30.67 9.01
CA ALA A 511 11.10 30.09 9.04
C ALA A 511 11.22 28.56 9.03
N ASP A 512 10.43 27.91 9.86
CA ASP A 512 10.34 26.43 9.98
C ASP A 512 11.71 25.75 10.16
N PRO A 513 12.50 26.13 11.17
CA PRO A 513 13.87 25.62 11.34
C PRO A 513 13.93 24.11 11.60
N GLN A 514 12.82 23.53 12.06
CA GLN A 514 12.71 22.09 12.35
C GLN A 514 12.06 21.28 11.23
N VAL A 515 11.72 21.91 10.10
CA VAL A 515 11.08 21.23 8.95
C VAL A 515 9.76 20.54 9.36
N ASN A 516 8.87 21.31 10.00
CA ASN A 516 7.57 20.82 10.51
C ASN A 516 6.39 21.17 9.59
N LEU A 517 6.59 22.01 8.57
CA LEU A 517 5.53 22.52 7.69
C LEU A 517 5.85 22.25 6.22
N LEU A 518 4.86 21.76 5.48
CA LEU A 518 4.93 21.69 4.02
C LEU A 518 4.61 23.07 3.44
N TYR A 519 5.59 23.77 2.90
CA TYR A 519 5.41 25.06 2.22
C TYR A 519 6.54 25.32 1.23
N GLU A 520 6.30 26.24 0.31
CA GLU A 520 7.27 26.88 -0.58
C GLU A 520 7.44 28.34 -0.16
N GLY A 521 8.64 28.84 -0.07
CA GLY A 521 8.84 30.25 0.24
C GLY A 521 10.25 30.67 0.60
N SER A 522 10.42 31.99 0.84
CA SER A 522 11.68 32.58 1.23
C SER A 522 11.51 33.66 2.30
N VAL A 523 12.55 33.87 3.08
CA VAL A 523 12.63 34.92 4.11
C VAL A 523 13.57 36.01 3.66
N LYS A 524 13.13 37.27 3.71
CA LYS A 524 13.92 38.41 3.29
C LYS A 524 13.88 39.53 4.34
N GLU A 525 15.01 40.13 4.65
CA GLU A 525 15.05 41.39 5.40
C GLU A 525 14.65 42.55 4.48
N LYS A 526 13.70 43.38 4.92
CA LYS A 526 13.36 44.64 4.28
C LYS A 526 14.23 45.75 4.90
N LYS A 527 14.85 46.57 4.05
CA LYS A 527 15.62 47.73 4.46
C LYS A 527 14.72 48.82 5.09
#